data_6148d4838c469472b9974dfab04b5592
#
_entry.id   6148d4838c469472b9974dfab04b5592
#
_cell.length_a   1.000
_cell.length_b   1.000
_cell.length_c   1.000
_cell.angle_alpha   90.00
_cell.angle_beta   90.00
_cell.angle_gamma   90.00
#
_symmetry.space_group_name_H-M   'P 1'
#
loop_
_entity.id
_entity.type
_entity.pdbx_description
1 polymer ?
#
loop_
_entity_poly.entity_id
_entity_poly.type
_entity_poly.pdbx_seq_one_letter_code
_entity_poly.pdbx_strand_id
1 'polypeptide(L)'
;MSDLRVRFAPSPTGYLHVGGARTALFNWLYARHFGGTFILRIEDTDTERSTQESVDAILQGMEWLGLDWDEGPFYQTDNFPLYKQHVQKLLDEGKAYRCWCSQETLEAKREAAMAEGRKPKYDGTCRHRQDQPLDQPFVIRFKAPEEGETAFDDLIKGRIAFPNAELDDLIISRTDGTPTYNFCVVIDDALMRISHVIRGDDHVNNTPRQIQLYEALGYPVPLFAHVPMILGSDKARLSKRHGATSVIAYRDMGYLPEALNNYLVRLGWSHGDDEIFSRPEMIEKFDINHVGRAPSVFNPDKLNWLNAHYIKTSEPARLAELLKPHLATRGVTDTAA
;
A
#
# COMPACT_ATOMS: atom_id res chain seq x y z
N MET A 1 12.12 21.93 9.73
CA MET A 1 11.81 20.74 8.91
C MET A 1 10.32 20.48 9.06
N SER A 2 9.66 20.10 8.00
CA SER A 2 8.22 19.76 8.04
C SER A 2 8.02 18.51 8.88
N ASP A 3 6.98 18.47 9.74
CA ASP A 3 6.59 17.25 10.48
C ASP A 3 5.87 16.24 9.59
N LEU A 4 5.80 16.51 8.29
CA LEU A 4 5.16 15.63 7.33
C LEU A 4 6.02 14.38 7.09
N ARG A 5 5.44 13.22 7.35
CA ARG A 5 6.06 11.91 7.12
C ARG A 5 5.07 10.99 6.41
N VAL A 6 5.50 10.49 5.29
CA VAL A 6 4.73 9.54 4.47
C VAL A 6 5.56 8.29 4.19
N ARG A 7 4.93 7.23 3.72
CA ARG A 7 5.64 5.98 3.44
C ARG A 7 5.06 5.27 2.21
N PHE A 8 5.94 4.61 1.48
CA PHE A 8 5.57 3.52 0.60
C PHE A 8 5.89 2.21 1.32
N ALA A 9 4.88 1.33 1.40
CA ALA A 9 4.97 0.12 2.22
C ALA A 9 4.52 -1.12 1.40
N PRO A 10 5.33 -1.55 0.41
CA PRO A 10 5.00 -2.69 -0.43
C PRO A 10 5.21 -4.02 0.28
N SER A 11 4.31 -5.00 0.01
CA SER A 11 4.57 -6.41 0.33
C SER A 11 5.40 -7.04 -0.78
N PRO A 12 6.53 -7.71 -0.47
CA PRO A 12 7.46 -8.25 -1.46
C PRO A 12 6.98 -9.63 -1.96
N THR A 13 5.78 -9.69 -2.50
CA THR A 13 5.14 -10.90 -3.04
C THR A 13 5.14 -10.93 -4.58
N GLY A 14 5.96 -10.09 -5.19
CA GLY A 14 6.13 -9.95 -6.63
C GLY A 14 6.79 -8.65 -7.03
N TYR A 15 6.77 -8.35 -8.32
CA TYR A 15 7.37 -7.13 -8.88
C TYR A 15 6.59 -5.87 -8.52
N LEU A 16 7.27 -4.70 -8.52
CA LEU A 16 6.61 -3.41 -8.43
C LEU A 16 5.70 -3.20 -9.65
N HIS A 17 4.39 -3.28 -9.44
CA HIS A 17 3.41 -3.03 -10.49
C HIS A 17 3.04 -1.55 -10.59
N VAL A 18 2.49 -1.12 -11.74
CA VAL A 18 2.13 0.28 -12.02
C VAL A 18 1.24 0.93 -10.94
N GLY A 19 0.33 0.17 -10.33
CA GLY A 19 -0.51 0.68 -9.23
C GLY A 19 0.30 0.99 -7.97
N GLY A 20 1.25 0.10 -7.61
CA GLY A 20 2.21 0.34 -6.52
C GLY A 20 3.13 1.51 -6.82
N ALA A 21 3.67 1.56 -8.04
CA ALA A 21 4.54 2.65 -8.49
C ALA A 21 3.83 4.02 -8.43
N ARG A 22 2.55 4.10 -8.85
CA ARG A 22 1.76 5.33 -8.71
C ARG A 22 1.59 5.73 -7.24
N THR A 23 1.31 4.77 -6.37
CA THR A 23 1.19 5.03 -4.93
C THR A 23 2.52 5.52 -4.35
N ALA A 24 3.65 4.91 -4.73
CA ALA A 24 4.98 5.37 -4.36
C ALA A 24 5.24 6.81 -4.85
N LEU A 25 4.95 7.09 -6.13
CA LEU A 25 5.10 8.40 -6.74
C LEU A 25 4.27 9.47 -6.01
N PHE A 26 3.02 9.19 -5.65
CA PHE A 26 2.16 10.15 -4.93
C PHE A 26 2.69 10.46 -3.54
N ASN A 27 3.16 9.46 -2.79
CA ASN A 27 3.83 9.67 -1.50
C ASN A 27 5.12 10.49 -1.67
N TRP A 28 5.93 10.14 -2.66
CA TRP A 28 7.17 10.83 -2.96
C TRP A 28 6.94 12.30 -3.32
N LEU A 29 6.01 12.57 -4.25
CA LEU A 29 5.66 13.94 -4.65
C LEU A 29 5.14 14.75 -3.47
N TYR A 30 4.28 14.17 -2.65
CA TYR A 30 3.72 14.81 -1.48
C TYR A 30 4.82 15.18 -0.45
N ALA A 31 5.75 14.25 -0.20
CA ALA A 31 6.91 14.52 0.65
C ALA A 31 7.80 15.63 0.07
N ARG A 32 8.15 15.56 -1.21
CA ARG A 32 9.03 16.54 -1.85
C ARG A 32 8.39 17.92 -1.93
N HIS A 33 7.09 18.01 -2.20
CA HIS A 33 6.35 19.28 -2.26
C HIS A 33 6.39 20.03 -0.92
N PHE A 34 6.17 19.32 0.19
CA PHE A 34 6.11 19.93 1.52
C PHE A 34 7.44 19.90 2.29
N GLY A 35 8.54 19.42 1.69
CA GLY A 35 9.82 19.27 2.38
C GLY A 35 9.74 18.27 3.54
N GLY A 36 8.89 17.24 3.41
CA GLY A 36 8.69 16.16 4.37
C GLY A 36 9.62 14.98 4.15
N THR A 37 9.42 13.91 4.91
CA THR A 37 10.19 12.67 4.87
C THR A 37 9.42 11.58 4.14
N PHE A 38 10.06 10.94 3.16
CA PHE A 38 9.54 9.77 2.46
C PHE A 38 10.26 8.50 2.93
N ILE A 39 9.50 7.55 3.48
CA ILE A 39 9.99 6.32 4.10
C ILE A 39 9.68 5.13 3.21
N LEU A 40 10.63 4.22 3.07
CA LEU A 40 10.41 2.91 2.46
C LEU A 40 10.36 1.83 3.54
N ARG A 41 9.25 1.07 3.59
CA ARG A 41 9.07 -0.08 4.48
C ARG A 41 8.64 -1.29 3.68
N ILE A 42 9.33 -2.39 3.84
CA ILE A 42 9.01 -3.69 3.22
C ILE A 42 8.12 -4.47 4.19
N GLU A 43 6.90 -4.79 3.74
CA GLU A 43 5.92 -5.53 4.55
C GLU A 43 6.02 -7.04 4.26
N ASP A 44 7.03 -7.67 4.85
CA ASP A 44 7.47 -9.04 4.64
C ASP A 44 6.98 -10.04 5.71
N THR A 45 5.91 -9.70 6.43
CA THR A 45 5.34 -10.56 7.49
C THR A 45 4.78 -11.90 6.99
N ASP A 46 4.46 -11.99 5.70
CA ASP A 46 4.14 -13.25 5.02
C ASP A 46 5.45 -13.88 4.50
N THR A 47 6.15 -14.56 5.38
CA THR A 47 7.48 -15.12 5.09
C THR A 47 7.47 -16.23 4.04
N GLU A 48 6.32 -16.86 3.78
CA GLU A 48 6.19 -17.90 2.75
C GLU A 48 6.17 -17.29 1.32
N ARG A 49 5.56 -16.11 1.17
CA ARG A 49 5.44 -15.43 -0.13
C ARG A 49 6.43 -14.30 -0.34
N SER A 50 7.10 -13.86 0.71
CA SER A 50 8.12 -12.81 0.64
C SER A 50 9.46 -13.40 0.20
N THR A 51 10.03 -12.86 -0.87
CA THR A 51 11.34 -13.32 -1.38
C THR A 51 12.29 -12.15 -1.56
N GLN A 52 13.59 -12.40 -1.39
CA GLN A 52 14.62 -11.38 -1.62
C GLN A 52 14.59 -10.87 -3.07
N GLU A 53 14.33 -11.75 -4.02
CA GLU A 53 14.17 -11.37 -5.43
C GLU A 53 13.05 -10.34 -5.64
N SER A 54 11.92 -10.51 -4.93
CA SER A 54 10.82 -9.55 -4.98
C SER A 54 11.19 -8.21 -4.33
N VAL A 55 11.94 -8.23 -3.24
CA VAL A 55 12.48 -7.01 -2.61
C VAL A 55 13.39 -6.27 -3.60
N ASP A 56 14.37 -6.98 -4.17
CA ASP A 56 15.33 -6.41 -5.13
C ASP A 56 14.62 -5.81 -6.35
N ALA A 57 13.59 -6.49 -6.86
CA ALA A 57 12.78 -5.99 -7.97
C ALA A 57 12.00 -4.71 -7.62
N ILE A 58 11.50 -4.58 -6.39
CA ILE A 58 10.86 -3.36 -5.91
C ILE A 58 11.87 -2.22 -5.83
N LEU A 59 13.03 -2.45 -5.21
CA LEU A 59 14.09 -1.44 -5.08
C LEU A 59 14.58 -0.97 -6.46
N GLN A 60 14.84 -1.91 -7.36
CA GLN A 60 15.24 -1.61 -8.74
C GLN A 60 14.18 -0.76 -9.48
N GLY A 61 12.89 -1.07 -9.27
CA GLY A 61 11.81 -0.27 -9.86
C GLY A 61 11.75 1.14 -9.29
N MET A 62 11.93 1.31 -7.99
CA MET A 62 11.99 2.62 -7.33
C MET A 62 13.20 3.44 -7.84
N GLU A 63 14.39 2.84 -7.90
CA GLU A 63 15.60 3.48 -8.42
C GLU A 63 15.44 3.91 -9.88
N TRP A 64 14.91 3.04 -10.72
CA TRP A 64 14.71 3.38 -12.14
C TRP A 64 13.73 4.55 -12.31
N LEU A 65 12.66 4.63 -11.50
CA LEU A 65 11.73 5.76 -11.50
C LEU A 65 12.34 7.02 -10.84
N GLY A 66 13.50 6.89 -10.16
CA GLY A 66 14.14 7.95 -9.42
C GLY A 66 13.35 8.37 -8.18
N LEU A 67 12.66 7.44 -7.55
CA LEU A 67 11.91 7.65 -6.30
C LEU A 67 12.81 7.28 -5.12
N ASP A 68 13.72 8.15 -4.79
CA ASP A 68 14.63 8.05 -3.66
C ASP A 68 13.88 8.23 -2.33
N TRP A 69 14.24 7.44 -1.32
CA TRP A 69 13.68 7.51 0.02
C TRP A 69 14.70 8.12 1.01
N ASP A 70 14.16 8.78 2.03
CA ASP A 70 14.96 9.45 3.04
C ASP A 70 15.33 8.50 4.17
N GLU A 71 14.45 7.56 4.51
CA GLU A 71 14.66 6.57 5.57
C GLU A 71 14.23 5.17 5.09
N GLY A 72 14.99 4.13 5.46
CA GLY A 72 14.73 2.74 5.09
C GLY A 72 15.72 2.19 4.06
N PRO A 73 15.45 1.03 3.44
CA PRO A 73 14.27 0.21 3.67
C PRO A 73 14.24 -0.42 5.06
N PHE A 74 13.08 -0.32 5.73
CA PHE A 74 12.80 -1.05 6.97
C PHE A 74 12.04 -2.34 6.66
N TYR A 75 12.23 -3.38 7.47
CA TYR A 75 11.56 -4.68 7.29
C TYR A 75 10.65 -4.97 8.49
N GLN A 76 9.43 -5.39 8.23
CA GLN A 76 8.47 -5.70 9.31
C GLN A 76 8.91 -6.92 10.13
N THR A 77 9.58 -7.90 9.53
CA THR A 77 10.08 -9.08 10.25
C THR A 77 11.08 -8.72 11.34
N ASP A 78 11.84 -7.64 11.22
CA ASP A 78 12.77 -7.17 12.26
C ASP A 78 12.03 -6.72 13.53
N ASN A 79 10.74 -6.35 13.41
CA ASN A 79 9.92 -5.82 14.49
C ASN A 79 9.02 -6.88 15.17
N PHE A 80 9.14 -8.16 14.87
CA PHE A 80 8.31 -9.20 15.49
C PHE A 80 8.32 -9.19 17.04
N PRO A 81 9.46 -9.00 17.72
CA PRO A 81 9.45 -8.87 19.19
C PRO A 81 8.61 -7.68 19.68
N LEU A 82 8.66 -6.57 18.96
CA LEU A 82 7.90 -5.35 19.27
C LEU A 82 6.40 -5.57 19.12
N TYR A 83 5.96 -6.24 18.06
CA TYR A 83 4.54 -6.57 17.87
C TYR A 83 4.02 -7.47 18.99
N LYS A 84 4.81 -8.46 19.44
CA LYS A 84 4.46 -9.33 20.56
C LYS A 84 4.27 -8.54 21.86
N GLN A 85 5.12 -7.54 22.12
CA GLN A 85 4.95 -6.64 23.28
C GLN A 85 3.64 -5.87 23.22
N HIS A 86 3.25 -5.36 22.04
CA HIS A 86 1.98 -4.65 21.85
C HIS A 86 0.75 -5.56 21.99
N VAL A 87 0.85 -6.81 21.50
CA VAL A 87 -0.20 -7.83 21.74
C VAL A 87 -0.36 -8.07 23.23
N GLN A 88 0.74 -8.26 23.97
CA GLN A 88 0.70 -8.49 25.41
C GLN A 88 0.11 -7.29 26.16
N LYS A 89 0.49 -6.07 25.79
CA LYS A 89 -0.09 -4.83 26.33
C LYS A 89 -1.61 -4.81 26.19
N LEU A 90 -2.14 -5.11 24.98
CA LEU A 90 -3.59 -5.12 24.78
C LEU A 90 -4.30 -6.23 25.57
N LEU A 91 -3.65 -7.39 25.78
CA LEU A 91 -4.17 -8.46 26.64
C LEU A 91 -4.23 -8.01 28.10
N ASP A 92 -3.14 -7.42 28.62
CA ASP A 92 -3.03 -6.95 30.01
C ASP A 92 -4.03 -5.82 30.32
N GLU A 93 -4.32 -4.98 29.33
CA GLU A 93 -5.31 -3.90 29.42
C GLU A 93 -6.76 -4.38 29.17
N GLY A 94 -6.97 -5.68 28.91
CA GLY A 94 -8.30 -6.23 28.61
C GLY A 94 -8.90 -5.76 27.28
N LYS A 95 -8.07 -5.20 26.38
CA LYS A 95 -8.44 -4.74 25.04
C LYS A 95 -8.25 -5.81 23.95
N ALA A 96 -7.72 -6.96 24.33
CA ALA A 96 -7.61 -8.15 23.49
C ALA A 96 -7.95 -9.40 24.31
N TYR A 97 -8.21 -10.50 23.64
CA TYR A 97 -8.55 -11.78 24.27
C TYR A 97 -8.13 -12.96 23.40
N ARG A 98 -8.00 -14.14 24.01
CA ARG A 98 -7.70 -15.40 23.33
C ARG A 98 -8.96 -16.01 22.75
N CYS A 99 -8.87 -16.52 21.53
CA CYS A 99 -9.97 -17.16 20.82
C CYS A 99 -9.56 -18.57 20.37
N TRP A 100 -10.32 -19.57 20.81
CA TRP A 100 -10.10 -20.99 20.55
C TRP A 100 -11.06 -21.58 19.49
N CYS A 101 -11.82 -20.74 18.80
CA CYS A 101 -12.67 -21.22 17.71
C CYS A 101 -11.86 -21.88 16.63
N SER A 102 -12.18 -23.13 16.27
CA SER A 102 -11.54 -23.81 15.15
C SER A 102 -11.96 -23.20 13.81
N GLN A 103 -11.17 -23.44 12.78
CA GLN A 103 -11.48 -22.97 11.43
C GLN A 103 -12.80 -23.52 10.92
N GLU A 104 -13.07 -24.81 11.19
CA GLU A 104 -14.34 -25.48 10.82
C GLU A 104 -15.54 -24.81 11.48
N THR A 105 -15.42 -24.47 12.79
CA THR A 105 -16.48 -23.77 13.52
C THR A 105 -16.74 -22.38 12.93
N LEU A 106 -15.69 -21.64 12.60
CA LEU A 106 -15.81 -20.31 12.02
C LEU A 106 -16.40 -20.35 10.61
N GLU A 107 -16.02 -21.34 9.79
CA GLU A 107 -16.58 -21.51 8.45
C GLU A 107 -18.06 -21.91 8.50
N ALA A 108 -18.46 -22.85 9.37
CA ALA A 108 -19.86 -23.20 9.55
C ALA A 108 -20.73 -21.99 9.97
N LYS A 109 -20.22 -21.13 10.87
CA LYS A 109 -20.90 -19.89 11.26
C LYS A 109 -21.01 -18.89 10.10
N ARG A 110 -19.97 -18.79 9.29
CA ARG A 110 -19.95 -17.95 8.08
C ARG A 110 -20.98 -18.40 7.08
N GLU A 111 -21.04 -19.69 6.77
CA GLU A 111 -22.03 -20.29 5.87
C GLU A 111 -23.46 -20.08 6.36
N ALA A 112 -23.71 -20.28 7.65
CA ALA A 112 -25.01 -20.04 8.27
C ALA A 112 -25.43 -18.58 8.14
N ALA A 113 -24.52 -17.64 8.42
CA ALA A 113 -24.79 -16.20 8.26
C ALA A 113 -25.13 -15.83 6.81
N MET A 114 -24.41 -16.39 5.83
CA MET A 114 -24.67 -16.17 4.41
C MET A 114 -26.02 -16.75 3.98
N ALA A 115 -26.37 -17.94 4.45
CA ALA A 115 -27.66 -18.58 4.18
C ALA A 115 -28.85 -17.75 4.72
N GLU A 116 -28.65 -17.04 5.82
CA GLU A 116 -29.63 -16.11 6.41
C GLU A 116 -29.59 -14.70 5.80
N GLY A 117 -28.75 -14.44 4.78
CA GLY A 117 -28.60 -13.14 4.16
C GLY A 117 -27.87 -12.10 5.04
N ARG A 118 -27.22 -12.54 6.12
CA ARG A 118 -26.43 -11.66 6.99
C ARG A 118 -24.99 -11.56 6.52
N LYS A 119 -24.36 -10.41 6.74
CA LYS A 119 -22.93 -10.21 6.46
C LYS A 119 -22.11 -11.11 7.42
N PRO A 120 -21.26 -12.01 6.89
CA PRO A 120 -20.41 -12.83 7.75
C PRO A 120 -19.46 -11.97 8.58
N LYS A 121 -19.48 -12.19 9.91
CA LYS A 121 -18.50 -11.63 10.84
C LYS A 121 -18.28 -12.60 12.00
N TYR A 122 -17.18 -12.43 12.72
CA TYR A 122 -16.98 -13.15 13.97
C TYR A 122 -17.99 -12.70 15.01
N ASP A 123 -18.63 -13.64 15.66
CA ASP A 123 -19.77 -13.41 16.58
C ASP A 123 -19.36 -13.13 18.03
N GLY A 124 -18.05 -13.02 18.31
CA GLY A 124 -17.59 -12.77 19.67
C GLY A 124 -17.66 -13.96 20.63
N THR A 125 -17.83 -15.19 20.14
CA THR A 125 -17.99 -16.41 20.99
C THR A 125 -16.98 -16.48 22.15
N CYS A 126 -15.71 -16.15 21.94
CA CYS A 126 -14.68 -16.22 22.97
C CYS A 126 -14.47 -14.88 23.73
N ARG A 127 -15.19 -13.83 23.36
CA ARG A 127 -14.98 -12.47 23.88
C ARG A 127 -15.16 -12.34 25.39
N HIS A 128 -16.06 -13.14 25.95
CA HIS A 128 -16.39 -13.16 27.38
C HIS A 128 -16.09 -14.50 28.05
N ARG A 129 -15.31 -15.36 27.38
CA ARG A 129 -14.96 -16.68 27.88
C ARG A 129 -14.08 -16.58 29.13
N GLN A 130 -14.48 -17.27 30.22
CA GLN A 130 -13.78 -17.25 31.50
C GLN A 130 -12.68 -18.30 31.60
N ASP A 131 -12.95 -19.52 31.08
CA ASP A 131 -11.95 -20.58 30.99
C ASP A 131 -10.98 -20.29 29.85
N GLN A 132 -9.68 -20.35 30.14
CA GLN A 132 -8.62 -20.03 29.18
C GLN A 132 -7.59 -21.17 29.12
N PRO A 133 -7.91 -22.27 28.40
CA PRO A 133 -7.00 -23.41 28.31
C PRO A 133 -5.77 -23.05 27.48
N LEU A 134 -4.63 -22.84 28.15
CA LEU A 134 -3.37 -22.45 27.49
C LEU A 134 -2.67 -23.62 26.79
N ASP A 135 -3.10 -24.84 27.02
CA ASP A 135 -2.65 -26.07 26.36
C ASP A 135 -3.30 -26.31 24.98
N GLN A 136 -4.29 -25.50 24.61
CA GLN A 136 -4.96 -25.58 23.31
C GLN A 136 -4.52 -24.42 22.40
N PRO A 137 -4.45 -24.65 21.07
CA PRO A 137 -4.10 -23.60 20.13
C PRO A 137 -5.17 -22.47 20.14
N PHE A 138 -4.71 -21.24 20.15
CA PHE A 138 -5.57 -20.04 20.13
C PHE A 138 -4.98 -18.97 19.23
N VAL A 139 -5.84 -18.07 18.77
CA VAL A 139 -5.46 -16.78 18.19
C VAL A 139 -5.76 -15.66 19.17
N ILE A 140 -5.16 -14.49 18.99
CA ILE A 140 -5.48 -13.31 19.78
C ILE A 140 -6.29 -12.36 18.92
N ARG A 141 -7.45 -11.95 19.47
CA ARG A 141 -8.33 -10.98 18.83
C ARG A 141 -8.34 -9.66 19.58
N PHE A 142 -8.36 -8.60 18.82
CA PHE A 142 -8.64 -7.25 19.32
C PHE A 142 -10.11 -7.16 19.71
N LYS A 143 -10.39 -6.55 20.86
CA LYS A 143 -11.74 -6.33 21.37
C LYS A 143 -12.29 -5.02 20.80
N ALA A 144 -12.86 -5.11 19.60
CA ALA A 144 -13.39 -3.94 18.89
C ALA A 144 -14.58 -3.29 19.62
N PRO A 145 -14.77 -1.98 19.55
CA PRO A 145 -16.01 -1.33 19.99
C PRO A 145 -17.22 -1.89 19.24
N GLU A 146 -18.32 -2.14 19.95
CA GLU A 146 -19.54 -2.72 19.37
C GLU A 146 -20.58 -1.65 19.02
N GLU A 147 -20.59 -0.54 19.76
CA GLU A 147 -21.55 0.56 19.61
C GLU A 147 -20.92 1.77 18.91
N GLY A 148 -21.78 2.63 18.33
CA GLY A 148 -21.35 3.83 17.65
C GLY A 148 -20.81 3.60 16.23
N GLU A 149 -20.01 4.52 15.78
CA GLU A 149 -19.37 4.47 14.45
C GLU A 149 -17.89 4.83 14.53
N THR A 150 -17.10 4.26 13.64
CA THR A 150 -15.72 4.69 13.36
C THR A 150 -15.72 5.47 12.04
N ALA A 151 -15.42 6.76 12.11
CA ALA A 151 -15.42 7.67 10.98
C ALA A 151 -14.07 8.36 10.81
N PHE A 152 -13.75 8.72 9.58
CA PHE A 152 -12.56 9.50 9.24
C PHE A 152 -12.81 10.37 8.00
N ASP A 153 -12.09 11.47 7.91
CA ASP A 153 -12.10 12.34 6.75
C ASP A 153 -10.92 11.98 5.84
N ASP A 154 -11.24 11.30 4.73
CA ASP A 154 -10.25 10.95 3.72
C ASP A 154 -9.96 12.15 2.81
N LEU A 155 -8.68 12.47 2.61
CA LEU A 155 -8.26 13.65 1.82
C LEU A 155 -8.72 13.61 0.36
N ILE A 156 -8.98 12.40 -0.18
CA ILE A 156 -9.44 12.23 -1.57
C ILE A 156 -10.94 11.94 -1.60
N LYS A 157 -11.40 11.00 -0.78
CA LYS A 157 -12.78 10.48 -0.85
C LYS A 157 -13.78 11.28 0.01
N GLY A 158 -13.29 12.10 0.95
CA GLY A 158 -14.11 12.84 1.92
C GLY A 158 -14.49 11.96 3.12
N ARG A 159 -15.54 12.33 3.84
CA ARG A 159 -15.95 11.62 5.06
C ARG A 159 -16.43 10.20 4.74
N ILE A 160 -15.87 9.24 5.46
CA ILE A 160 -16.25 7.81 5.43
C ILE A 160 -16.55 7.38 6.85
N ALA A 161 -17.66 6.67 7.05
CA ALA A 161 -18.09 6.17 8.36
C ALA A 161 -18.53 4.72 8.24
N PHE A 162 -18.20 3.93 9.27
CA PHE A 162 -18.58 2.53 9.41
C PHE A 162 -19.27 2.32 10.75
N PRO A 163 -20.48 1.78 10.80
CA PRO A 163 -21.09 1.34 12.06
C PRO A 163 -20.18 0.29 12.73
N ASN A 164 -19.86 0.47 14.01
CA ASN A 164 -19.00 -0.47 14.73
C ASN A 164 -19.62 -1.87 14.79
N ALA A 165 -20.95 -1.95 14.79
CA ALA A 165 -21.68 -3.21 14.72
C ALA A 165 -21.37 -4.04 13.46
N GLU A 166 -20.84 -3.43 12.39
CA GLU A 166 -20.42 -4.13 11.16
C GLU A 166 -18.96 -4.58 11.17
N LEU A 167 -18.18 -4.10 12.14
CA LEU A 167 -16.78 -4.49 12.33
C LEU A 167 -16.72 -5.66 13.30
N ASP A 168 -15.82 -6.59 13.06
CA ASP A 168 -15.60 -7.76 13.90
C ASP A 168 -14.30 -7.65 14.70
N ASP A 169 -14.19 -8.48 15.74
CA ASP A 169 -12.97 -8.58 16.53
C ASP A 169 -11.84 -9.15 15.66
N LEU A 170 -10.97 -8.25 15.21
CA LEU A 170 -9.87 -8.56 14.33
C LEU A 170 -8.86 -9.51 14.99
N ILE A 171 -8.40 -10.53 14.28
CA ILE A 171 -7.23 -11.30 14.72
C ILE A 171 -6.00 -10.41 14.60
N ILE A 172 -5.28 -10.22 15.71
CA ILE A 172 -4.04 -9.45 15.77
C ILE A 172 -2.79 -10.32 15.88
N SER A 173 -2.94 -11.56 16.40
CA SER A 173 -1.87 -12.58 16.41
C SER A 173 -2.45 -13.96 16.07
N ARG A 174 -1.75 -14.66 15.18
CA ARG A 174 -2.10 -16.02 14.76
C ARG A 174 -1.67 -17.05 15.81
N THR A 175 -2.05 -18.31 15.61
CA THR A 175 -1.74 -19.42 16.51
C THR A 175 -0.23 -19.65 16.70
N ASP A 176 0.57 -19.40 15.68
CA ASP A 176 2.03 -19.49 15.71
C ASP A 176 2.71 -18.24 16.33
N GLY A 177 1.89 -17.26 16.76
CA GLY A 177 2.37 -15.99 17.31
C GLY A 177 2.72 -14.94 16.27
N THR A 178 2.54 -15.23 14.97
CA THR A 178 2.77 -14.24 13.90
C THR A 178 1.70 -13.14 13.97
N PRO A 179 2.08 -11.86 13.92
CA PRO A 179 1.14 -10.75 13.91
C PRO A 179 0.44 -10.66 12.54
N THR A 180 -0.72 -9.99 12.53
CA THR A 180 -1.47 -9.77 11.28
C THR A 180 -1.19 -8.39 10.69
N TYR A 181 -1.42 -8.26 9.39
CA TYR A 181 -1.16 -7.05 8.59
C TYR A 181 -1.66 -5.76 9.25
N ASN A 182 -2.96 -5.67 9.58
CA ASN A 182 -3.54 -4.43 10.13
C ASN A 182 -2.89 -4.03 11.46
N PHE A 183 -2.47 -5.00 12.25
CA PHE A 183 -1.82 -4.75 13.53
C PHE A 183 -0.39 -4.24 13.37
N CYS A 184 0.40 -4.88 12.50
CA CYS A 184 1.79 -4.45 12.21
C CYS A 184 1.83 -3.03 11.66
N VAL A 185 0.98 -2.75 10.66
CA VAL A 185 0.93 -1.44 9.99
C VAL A 185 0.67 -0.30 10.98
N VAL A 186 -0.27 -0.49 11.90
CA VAL A 186 -0.59 0.54 12.92
C VAL A 186 0.59 0.83 13.82
N ILE A 187 1.28 -0.20 14.29
CA ILE A 187 2.43 -0.04 15.18
C ILE A 187 3.59 0.65 14.46
N ASP A 188 3.91 0.18 13.25
CA ASP A 188 4.99 0.76 12.48
C ASP A 188 4.70 2.22 12.09
N ASP A 189 3.51 2.51 11.57
CA ASP A 189 3.11 3.86 11.20
C ASP A 189 3.16 4.81 12.41
N ALA A 190 2.71 4.35 13.59
CA ALA A 190 2.77 5.13 14.82
C ALA A 190 4.22 5.40 15.27
N LEU A 191 5.06 4.38 15.31
CA LEU A 191 6.46 4.50 15.78
C LEU A 191 7.36 5.24 14.78
N MET A 192 7.08 5.11 13.48
CA MET A 192 7.72 5.90 12.43
C MET A 192 7.13 7.33 12.34
N ARG A 193 6.15 7.65 13.17
CA ARG A 193 5.47 8.96 13.21
C ARG A 193 4.91 9.36 11.85
N ILE A 194 4.28 8.40 11.15
CA ILE A 194 3.63 8.67 9.87
C ILE A 194 2.47 9.64 10.09
N SER A 195 2.52 10.78 9.44
CA SER A 195 1.48 11.81 9.52
C SER A 195 0.35 11.60 8.51
N HIS A 196 0.69 11.03 7.33
CA HIS A 196 -0.25 10.81 6.24
C HIS A 196 -0.06 9.42 5.65
N VAL A 197 -1.15 8.67 5.57
CA VAL A 197 -1.22 7.34 4.96
C VAL A 197 -1.86 7.46 3.58
N ILE A 198 -1.02 7.57 2.54
CA ILE A 198 -1.46 7.62 1.13
C ILE A 198 -1.30 6.22 0.54
N ARG A 199 -2.41 5.59 0.13
CA ARG A 199 -2.42 4.18 -0.34
C ARG A 199 -3.58 3.89 -1.29
N GLY A 200 -3.61 2.70 -1.89
CA GLY A 200 -4.72 2.26 -2.73
C GLY A 200 -6.05 2.18 -1.99
N ASP A 201 -7.16 2.43 -2.68
CA ASP A 201 -8.50 2.43 -2.10
C ASP A 201 -9.04 1.03 -1.80
N ASP A 202 -8.35 -0.02 -2.21
CA ASP A 202 -8.60 -1.40 -1.74
C ASP A 202 -8.35 -1.57 -0.23
N HIS A 203 -7.68 -0.62 0.42
CA HIS A 203 -7.47 -0.56 1.87
C HIS A 203 -8.51 0.25 2.65
N VAL A 204 -9.50 0.87 2.01
CA VAL A 204 -10.53 1.68 2.71
C VAL A 204 -11.20 0.88 3.84
N ASN A 205 -11.55 -0.38 3.60
CA ASN A 205 -12.19 -1.24 4.60
C ASN A 205 -11.27 -1.67 5.75
N ASN A 206 -9.95 -1.50 5.63
CA ASN A 206 -8.99 -1.74 6.70
C ASN A 206 -8.92 -0.55 7.65
N THR A 207 -9.16 0.65 7.14
CA THR A 207 -8.96 1.92 7.85
C THR A 207 -9.73 2.00 9.17
N PRO A 208 -11.04 1.69 9.28
CA PRO A 208 -11.72 1.77 10.56
C PRO A 208 -11.15 0.81 11.61
N ARG A 209 -10.72 -0.39 11.21
CA ARG A 209 -10.07 -1.36 12.11
C ARG A 209 -8.71 -0.85 12.61
N GLN A 210 -7.97 -0.18 11.73
CA GLN A 210 -6.68 0.43 12.07
C GLN A 210 -6.88 1.62 13.02
N ILE A 211 -7.87 2.49 12.78
CA ILE A 211 -8.22 3.60 13.67
C ILE A 211 -8.51 3.09 15.08
N GLN A 212 -9.34 2.06 15.22
CA GLN A 212 -9.63 1.45 16.51
C GLN A 212 -8.37 0.91 17.21
N LEU A 213 -7.42 0.36 16.47
CA LEU A 213 -6.12 -0.08 17.02
C LEU A 213 -5.24 1.10 17.46
N TYR A 214 -5.17 2.19 16.67
CA TYR A 214 -4.48 3.42 17.08
C TYR A 214 -5.00 3.95 18.42
N GLU A 215 -6.32 4.08 18.52
CA GLU A 215 -7.00 4.56 19.74
C GLU A 215 -6.76 3.62 20.92
N ALA A 216 -6.89 2.31 20.74
CA ALA A 216 -6.68 1.32 21.79
C ALA A 216 -5.25 1.31 22.32
N LEU A 217 -4.25 1.54 21.45
CA LEU A 217 -2.84 1.61 21.79
C LEU A 217 -2.42 2.98 22.34
N GLY A 218 -3.30 4.01 22.21
CA GLY A 218 -3.02 5.39 22.63
C GLY A 218 -2.11 6.14 21.67
N TYR A 219 -2.10 5.78 20.38
CA TYR A 219 -1.34 6.43 19.34
C TYR A 219 -2.18 7.47 18.59
N PRO A 220 -1.57 8.55 18.09
CA PRO A 220 -2.27 9.49 17.24
C PRO A 220 -2.66 8.82 15.90
N VAL A 221 -3.89 9.08 15.46
CA VAL A 221 -4.40 8.60 14.18
C VAL A 221 -3.85 9.48 13.06
N PRO A 222 -3.19 8.93 12.02
CA PRO A 222 -2.71 9.72 10.88
C PRO A 222 -3.87 10.18 9.98
N LEU A 223 -3.62 11.13 9.10
CA LEU A 223 -4.52 11.47 8.01
C LEU A 223 -4.47 10.38 6.93
N PHE A 224 -5.60 10.12 6.30
CA PHE A 224 -5.71 9.10 5.25
C PHE A 224 -6.02 9.71 3.88
N ALA A 225 -5.44 9.13 2.83
CA ALA A 225 -5.74 9.43 1.45
C ALA A 225 -5.80 8.13 0.64
N HIS A 226 -6.99 7.73 0.19
CA HIS A 226 -7.17 6.50 -0.57
C HIS A 226 -7.27 6.78 -2.06
N VAL A 227 -6.21 6.44 -2.77
CA VAL A 227 -6.05 6.68 -4.21
C VAL A 227 -6.87 5.64 -4.98
N PRO A 228 -7.75 6.04 -5.92
CA PRO A 228 -8.58 5.11 -6.68
C PRO A 228 -7.77 4.10 -7.48
N MET A 229 -8.34 2.92 -7.73
CA MET A 229 -7.73 1.87 -8.53
C MET A 229 -7.46 2.32 -9.97
N ILE A 230 -6.48 1.67 -10.60
CA ILE A 230 -6.25 1.70 -12.04
C ILE A 230 -6.98 0.51 -12.66
N LEU A 231 -7.79 0.78 -13.68
CA LEU A 231 -8.57 -0.22 -14.42
C LEU A 231 -7.94 -0.49 -15.79
N GLY A 232 -8.15 -1.67 -16.29
CA GLY A 232 -7.90 -2.01 -17.70
C GLY A 232 -8.98 -1.43 -18.62
N SER A 233 -8.82 -1.63 -19.93
CA SER A 233 -9.80 -1.20 -20.95
C SER A 233 -11.18 -1.85 -20.78
N ASP A 234 -11.24 -3.03 -20.16
CA ASP A 234 -12.45 -3.76 -19.82
C ASP A 234 -13.12 -3.27 -18.52
N LYS A 235 -12.61 -2.19 -17.92
CA LYS A 235 -13.01 -1.63 -16.63
C LYS A 235 -12.85 -2.58 -15.42
N ALA A 236 -12.16 -3.70 -15.59
CA ALA A 236 -11.73 -4.52 -14.48
C ALA A 236 -10.41 -4.00 -13.91
N ARG A 237 -10.06 -4.41 -12.67
CA ARG A 237 -8.77 -4.06 -12.06
C ARG A 237 -7.62 -4.41 -13.01
N LEU A 238 -6.68 -3.49 -13.19
CA LEU A 238 -5.51 -3.71 -14.05
C LEU A 238 -4.75 -4.95 -13.58
N SER A 239 -4.45 -5.84 -14.54
CA SER A 239 -3.80 -7.13 -14.28
C SER A 239 -2.92 -7.53 -15.46
N LYS A 240 -2.15 -8.62 -15.32
CA LYS A 240 -1.24 -9.15 -16.36
C LYS A 240 -1.92 -9.38 -17.71
N ARG A 241 -3.22 -9.67 -17.78
CA ARG A 241 -3.97 -9.83 -19.02
C ARG A 241 -4.12 -8.54 -19.83
N HIS A 242 -3.88 -7.38 -19.22
CA HIS A 242 -3.96 -6.07 -19.87
C HIS A 242 -2.61 -5.57 -20.38
N GLY A 243 -1.58 -6.41 -20.38
CA GLY A 243 -0.22 -6.08 -20.80
C GLY A 243 0.78 -6.06 -19.65
N ALA A 244 1.89 -5.36 -19.86
CA ALA A 244 2.92 -5.23 -18.84
C ALA A 244 2.36 -4.55 -17.59
N THR A 245 2.64 -5.14 -16.45
CA THR A 245 2.23 -4.60 -15.16
C THR A 245 3.42 -4.26 -14.26
N SER A 246 4.59 -4.85 -14.55
CA SER A 246 5.85 -4.56 -13.86
C SER A 246 6.48 -3.28 -14.41
N VAL A 247 6.92 -2.41 -13.52
CA VAL A 247 7.67 -1.19 -13.86
C VAL A 247 8.92 -1.51 -14.68
N ILE A 248 9.64 -2.57 -14.31
CA ILE A 248 10.87 -2.98 -14.99
C ILE A 248 10.58 -3.48 -16.41
N ALA A 249 9.43 -4.12 -16.64
CA ALA A 249 9.03 -4.52 -17.99
C ALA A 249 8.86 -3.30 -18.92
N TYR A 250 8.37 -2.17 -18.42
CA TYR A 250 8.30 -0.92 -19.22
C TYR A 250 9.69 -0.40 -19.56
N ARG A 251 10.64 -0.42 -18.61
CA ARG A 251 12.04 -0.10 -18.90
C ARG A 251 12.58 -0.98 -20.04
N ASP A 252 12.37 -2.27 -19.94
CA ASP A 252 12.90 -3.25 -20.90
C ASP A 252 12.22 -3.14 -22.29
N MET A 253 11.03 -2.57 -22.35
CA MET A 253 10.35 -2.20 -23.61
C MET A 253 10.83 -0.85 -24.19
N GLY A 254 11.72 -0.12 -23.51
CA GLY A 254 12.28 1.15 -24.00
C GLY A 254 11.49 2.39 -23.57
N TYR A 255 10.64 2.30 -22.54
CA TYR A 255 10.04 3.50 -21.96
C TYR A 255 11.05 4.23 -21.09
N LEU A 256 11.01 5.56 -21.14
CA LEU A 256 11.80 6.42 -20.27
C LEU A 256 11.10 6.58 -18.91
N PRO A 257 11.86 6.66 -17.80
CA PRO A 257 11.26 6.83 -16.47
C PRO A 257 10.45 8.12 -16.35
N GLU A 258 10.85 9.20 -17.01
CA GLU A 258 10.09 10.46 -17.04
C GLU A 258 8.71 10.28 -17.70
N ALA A 259 8.63 9.51 -18.77
CA ALA A 259 7.38 9.21 -19.45
C ALA A 259 6.44 8.42 -18.56
N LEU A 260 6.97 7.39 -17.89
CA LEU A 260 6.15 6.58 -16.98
C LEU A 260 5.72 7.38 -15.74
N ASN A 261 6.59 8.16 -15.12
CA ASN A 261 6.24 9.02 -13.99
C ASN A 261 5.15 10.03 -14.37
N ASN A 262 5.31 10.72 -15.51
CA ASN A 262 4.30 11.67 -15.98
C ASN A 262 2.96 10.97 -16.29
N TYR A 263 3.00 9.78 -16.86
CA TYR A 263 1.80 8.99 -17.11
C TYR A 263 1.13 8.57 -15.80
N LEU A 264 1.88 8.05 -14.85
CA LEU A 264 1.38 7.58 -13.55
C LEU A 264 0.76 8.71 -12.73
N VAL A 265 1.38 9.92 -12.72
CA VAL A 265 0.80 11.04 -11.98
C VAL A 265 -0.55 11.46 -12.58
N ARG A 266 -0.69 11.42 -13.91
CA ARG A 266 -1.94 11.72 -14.60
C ARG A 266 -3.03 10.66 -14.42
N LEU A 267 -2.68 9.47 -13.95
CA LEU A 267 -3.66 8.45 -13.57
C LEU A 267 -4.29 8.77 -12.21
N GLY A 268 -5.13 9.78 -12.19
CA GLY A 268 -5.91 10.22 -11.04
C GLY A 268 -5.64 11.64 -10.57
N TRP A 269 -4.52 12.26 -10.92
CA TRP A 269 -4.24 13.65 -10.58
C TRP A 269 -4.27 14.55 -11.84
N SER A 270 -4.67 15.79 -11.66
CA SER A 270 -4.68 16.80 -12.73
C SER A 270 -4.31 18.18 -12.20
N HIS A 271 -3.71 18.98 -13.08
CA HIS A 271 -3.44 20.39 -12.85
C HIS A 271 -3.85 21.18 -14.10
N GLY A 272 -5.06 21.76 -14.08
CA GLY A 272 -5.64 22.35 -15.26
C GLY A 272 -5.70 21.38 -16.44
N ASP A 273 -5.36 21.87 -17.63
CA ASP A 273 -5.29 21.09 -18.88
C ASP A 273 -3.88 20.58 -19.20
N ASP A 274 -2.91 20.77 -18.29
CA ASP A 274 -1.55 20.34 -18.49
C ASP A 274 -1.46 18.82 -18.57
N GLU A 275 -0.70 18.33 -19.56
CA GLU A 275 -0.52 16.90 -19.80
C GLU A 275 0.94 16.45 -19.60
N ILE A 276 1.89 17.37 -19.79
CA ILE A 276 3.32 17.11 -19.73
C ILE A 276 3.90 17.90 -18.57
N PHE A 277 4.62 17.19 -17.70
CA PHE A 277 5.22 17.76 -16.50
C PHE A 277 6.66 17.27 -16.37
N SER A 278 7.59 18.18 -16.27
CA SER A 278 8.93 17.85 -15.77
C SER A 278 8.85 17.43 -14.30
N ARG A 279 9.87 16.74 -13.80
CA ARG A 279 9.94 16.35 -12.39
C ARG A 279 9.82 17.54 -11.41
N PRO A 280 10.52 18.68 -11.61
CA PRO A 280 10.33 19.86 -10.76
C PRO A 280 8.89 20.39 -10.78
N GLU A 281 8.25 20.45 -11.95
CA GLU A 281 6.85 20.88 -12.05
C GLU A 281 5.89 19.93 -11.36
N MET A 282 6.12 18.60 -11.44
CA MET A 282 5.31 17.63 -10.68
C MET A 282 5.43 17.90 -9.17
N ILE A 283 6.65 18.14 -8.67
CA ILE A 283 6.87 18.45 -7.24
C ILE A 283 6.19 19.75 -6.85
N GLU A 284 6.34 20.80 -7.65
CA GLU A 284 5.78 22.12 -7.37
C GLU A 284 4.25 22.12 -7.38
N LYS A 285 3.63 21.41 -8.34
CA LYS A 285 2.19 21.49 -8.61
C LYS A 285 1.38 20.41 -7.92
N PHE A 286 2.02 19.36 -7.38
CA PHE A 286 1.29 18.21 -6.83
C PHE A 286 0.50 18.61 -5.58
N ASP A 287 -0.82 18.40 -5.65
CA ASP A 287 -1.74 18.57 -4.54
C ASP A 287 -2.65 17.34 -4.45
N ILE A 288 -2.67 16.71 -3.29
CA ILE A 288 -3.50 15.53 -3.01
C ILE A 288 -5.00 15.83 -3.17
N ASN A 289 -5.42 17.08 -2.94
CA ASN A 289 -6.81 17.50 -3.10
C ASN A 289 -7.27 17.53 -4.56
N HIS A 290 -6.33 17.55 -5.51
CA HIS A 290 -6.62 17.47 -6.94
C HIS A 290 -6.59 16.02 -7.47
N VAL A 291 -6.49 15.03 -6.60
CA VAL A 291 -6.65 13.62 -6.97
C VAL A 291 -8.14 13.30 -7.09
N GLY A 292 -8.55 12.80 -8.25
CA GLY A 292 -9.93 12.42 -8.53
C GLY A 292 -10.38 11.22 -7.68
N ARG A 293 -11.69 11.16 -7.40
CA ARG A 293 -12.29 10.08 -6.59
C ARG A 293 -12.59 8.81 -7.38
N ALA A 294 -12.71 8.94 -8.70
CA ALA A 294 -13.05 7.84 -9.60
C ALA A 294 -11.80 7.07 -10.08
N PRO A 295 -11.94 5.76 -10.33
CA PRO A 295 -10.88 4.98 -10.95
C PRO A 295 -10.46 5.52 -12.31
N SER A 296 -9.17 5.42 -12.64
CA SER A 296 -8.62 5.80 -13.94
C SER A 296 -8.41 4.57 -14.82
N VAL A 297 -8.66 4.69 -16.12
CA VAL A 297 -8.43 3.61 -17.10
C VAL A 297 -7.02 3.75 -17.67
N PHE A 298 -6.26 2.65 -17.65
CA PHE A 298 -4.94 2.58 -18.27
C PHE A 298 -5.07 2.64 -19.80
N ASN A 299 -4.41 3.62 -20.42
CA ASN A 299 -4.39 3.83 -21.87
C ASN A 299 -2.96 3.75 -22.39
N PRO A 300 -2.58 2.64 -23.08
CA PRO A 300 -1.24 2.46 -23.65
C PRO A 300 -0.87 3.52 -24.69
N ASP A 301 -1.83 3.99 -25.50
CA ASP A 301 -1.57 4.98 -26.56
C ASP A 301 -1.13 6.32 -25.94
N LYS A 302 -1.76 6.70 -24.81
CA LYS A 302 -1.36 7.91 -24.08
C LYS A 302 0.05 7.79 -23.51
N LEU A 303 0.41 6.62 -22.96
CA LEU A 303 1.75 6.36 -22.47
C LEU A 303 2.77 6.39 -23.63
N ASN A 304 2.46 5.78 -24.78
CA ASN A 304 3.29 5.82 -25.97
C ASN A 304 3.53 7.26 -26.46
N TRP A 305 2.47 8.07 -26.47
CA TRP A 305 2.56 9.47 -26.85
C TRP A 305 3.50 10.25 -25.92
N LEU A 306 3.38 10.07 -24.61
CA LEU A 306 4.29 10.68 -23.63
C LEU A 306 5.72 10.20 -23.84
N ASN A 307 5.93 8.90 -24.02
CA ASN A 307 7.26 8.35 -24.23
C ASN A 307 7.92 8.94 -25.51
N ALA A 308 7.17 9.04 -26.61
CA ALA A 308 7.64 9.68 -27.83
C ALA A 308 8.03 11.15 -27.61
N HIS A 309 7.27 11.89 -26.79
CA HIS A 309 7.61 13.26 -26.43
C HIS A 309 8.96 13.33 -25.69
N TYR A 310 9.12 12.52 -24.63
CA TYR A 310 10.34 12.53 -23.82
C TYR A 310 11.57 12.03 -24.59
N ILE A 311 11.41 11.06 -25.50
CA ILE A 311 12.50 10.65 -26.40
C ILE A 311 12.94 11.82 -27.28
N LYS A 312 12.00 12.54 -27.91
CA LYS A 312 12.29 13.65 -28.81
C LYS A 312 12.97 14.84 -28.11
N THR A 313 12.70 15.02 -26.82
CA THR A 313 13.24 16.15 -26.05
C THR A 313 14.45 15.79 -25.18
N SER A 314 14.86 14.53 -25.17
CA SER A 314 16.03 14.06 -24.43
C SER A 314 17.33 14.33 -25.18
N GLU A 315 18.42 14.52 -24.43
CA GLU A 315 19.77 14.66 -24.97
C GLU A 315 20.20 13.40 -25.74
N PRO A 316 20.70 13.53 -26.99
CA PRO A 316 21.08 12.40 -27.82
C PRO A 316 22.11 11.47 -27.18
N ALA A 317 23.10 12.01 -26.48
CA ALA A 317 24.12 11.20 -25.78
C ALA A 317 23.50 10.31 -24.69
N ARG A 318 22.52 10.81 -23.92
CA ARG A 318 21.79 10.02 -22.95
C ARG A 318 20.97 8.90 -23.60
N LEU A 319 20.30 9.21 -24.71
CA LEU A 319 19.53 8.19 -25.45
C LEU A 319 20.45 7.10 -26.01
N ALA A 320 21.65 7.45 -26.52
CA ALA A 320 22.63 6.49 -26.96
C ALA A 320 23.04 5.53 -25.85
N GLU A 321 23.30 6.02 -24.62
CA GLU A 321 23.61 5.16 -23.47
C GLU A 321 22.43 4.24 -23.10
N LEU A 322 21.21 4.76 -23.06
CA LEU A 322 20.01 3.98 -22.75
C LEU A 322 19.69 2.92 -23.83
N LEU A 323 20.14 3.14 -25.07
CA LEU A 323 19.93 2.22 -26.18
C LEU A 323 20.90 1.01 -26.14
N LYS A 324 22.10 1.15 -25.54
CA LYS A 324 23.12 0.09 -25.51
C LYS A 324 22.61 -1.27 -25.04
N PRO A 325 21.88 -1.38 -23.91
CA PRO A 325 21.34 -2.66 -23.47
C PRO A 325 20.40 -3.30 -24.49
N HIS A 326 19.58 -2.49 -25.17
CA HIS A 326 18.66 -2.97 -26.20
C HIS A 326 19.35 -3.43 -27.48
N LEU A 327 20.48 -2.83 -27.83
CA LEU A 327 21.32 -3.27 -28.95
C LEU A 327 22.04 -4.58 -28.60
N ALA A 328 22.55 -4.69 -27.35
CA ALA A 328 23.23 -5.90 -26.87
C ALA A 328 22.31 -7.13 -26.93
N THR A 329 21.03 -7.01 -26.57
CA THR A 329 20.05 -8.10 -26.68
C THR A 329 19.79 -8.54 -28.12
N ARG A 330 20.14 -7.71 -29.12
CA ARG A 330 20.05 -8.00 -30.55
C ARG A 330 21.38 -8.38 -31.18
N GLY A 331 22.42 -8.65 -30.36
CA GLY A 331 23.74 -9.06 -30.81
C GLY A 331 24.63 -7.93 -31.35
N VAL A 332 24.23 -6.67 -31.17
CA VAL A 332 25.05 -5.49 -31.51
C VAL A 332 25.88 -5.10 -30.29
N THR A 333 27.15 -5.46 -30.29
CA THR A 333 28.07 -5.23 -29.13
C THR A 333 29.08 -4.11 -29.37
N ASP A 334 29.33 -3.73 -30.62
CA ASP A 334 30.20 -2.61 -30.97
C ASP A 334 29.35 -1.33 -31.13
N THR A 335 29.40 -0.50 -30.10
CA THR A 335 28.68 0.79 -30.03
C THR A 335 29.66 1.97 -30.06
N ALA A 336 30.90 1.74 -30.50
CA ALA A 336 31.87 2.82 -30.72
C ALA A 336 31.56 3.52 -32.04
N ALA A 337 30.79 4.60 -31.96
CA ALA A 337 30.62 5.60 -33.02
C ALA A 337 30.43 6.97 -32.37
#